data_43a834af986f8d02c1b41d8129b72851
#
_entry.id   43a834af986f8d02c1b41d8129b72851
#
_cell.length_a   1.000
_cell.length_b   1.000
_cell.length_c   1.000
_cell.angle_alpha   90.00
_cell.angle_beta   90.00
_cell.angle_gamma   90.00
#
_symmetry.space_group_name_H-M   'P 1'
#
loop_
_entity.id
_entity.type
_entity.pdbx_description
1 polymer ?
#
loop_
_entity_poly.entity_id
_entity_poly.type
_entity_poly.pdbx_seq_one_letter_code
_entity_poly.pdbx_strand_id
1 'polypeptide(L)'
;MNWVILIIAGLFETFWAYQLKLSDGFSKLMPSILTIVGMIISFGLLAHALKTLPPSVGYAVWTGIGIVGAAILGIVFLKEPASAIKILCILLIGAGIIGLNLTTHE
;
A
#
# COMPACT_ATOMS: atom_id res chain seq x y z
N MET A 1 -5.42 13.72 -11.42
CA MET A 1 -6.21 12.48 -11.45
C MET A 1 -5.37 11.23 -11.19
N ASN A 2 -4.24 11.09 -11.85
CA ASN A 2 -3.45 9.86 -11.71
C ASN A 2 -2.86 9.68 -10.31
N TRP A 3 -2.58 10.76 -9.60
CA TRP A 3 -2.18 10.65 -8.20
C TRP A 3 -3.30 10.11 -7.32
N VAL A 4 -4.55 10.49 -7.61
CA VAL A 4 -5.71 9.94 -6.89
C VAL A 4 -5.83 8.45 -7.15
N ILE A 5 -5.69 8.03 -8.41
CA ILE A 5 -5.73 6.62 -8.78
C ILE A 5 -4.61 5.84 -8.09
N LEU A 6 -3.41 6.44 -8.04
CA LEU A 6 -2.25 5.82 -7.40
C LEU A 6 -2.48 5.64 -5.90
N ILE A 7 -3.05 6.64 -5.23
CA ILE A 7 -3.37 6.54 -3.80
C ILE A 7 -4.40 5.43 -3.56
N ILE A 8 -5.44 5.37 -4.40
CA ILE A 8 -6.46 4.32 -4.29
C ILE A 8 -5.81 2.95 -4.50
N ALA A 9 -4.91 2.82 -5.48
CA ALA A 9 -4.18 1.58 -5.71
C ALA A 9 -3.39 1.15 -4.48
N GLY A 10 -2.73 2.11 -3.81
CA GLY A 10 -1.98 1.84 -2.59
C GLY A 10 -2.88 1.40 -1.44
N LEU A 11 -4.08 1.99 -1.34
CA LEU A 11 -5.04 1.58 -0.33
C LEU A 11 -5.55 0.15 -0.57
N PHE A 12 -5.74 -0.24 -1.84
CA PHE A 12 -6.07 -1.63 -2.16
C PHE A 12 -4.91 -2.56 -1.84
N GLU A 13 -3.67 -2.10 -2.02
CA GLU A 13 -2.50 -2.88 -1.60
C GLU A 13 -2.52 -3.10 -0.08
N THR A 14 -2.84 -2.08 0.70
CA THR A 14 -3.01 -2.22 2.15
C THR A 14 -4.06 -3.28 2.46
N PHE A 15 -5.19 -3.23 1.76
CA PHE A 15 -6.28 -4.18 1.96
C PHE A 15 -5.86 -5.62 1.66
N TRP A 16 -5.29 -5.87 0.47
CA TRP A 16 -4.95 -7.25 0.13
C TRP A 16 -3.75 -7.76 0.93
N ALA A 17 -2.83 -6.88 1.34
CA ALA A 17 -1.74 -7.29 2.21
C ALA A 17 -2.26 -7.75 3.58
N TYR A 18 -3.25 -7.05 4.12
CA TYR A 18 -3.90 -7.43 5.37
C TYR A 18 -4.63 -8.77 5.22
N GLN A 19 -5.39 -8.93 4.13
CA GLN A 19 -6.10 -10.18 3.86
C GLN A 19 -5.13 -11.34 3.65
N LEU A 20 -3.99 -11.07 3.03
CA LEU A 20 -2.94 -12.07 2.84
C LEU A 20 -2.45 -12.59 4.20
N LYS A 21 -2.25 -11.71 5.16
CA LYS A 21 -1.88 -12.11 6.53
C LYS A 21 -2.97 -12.97 7.16
N LEU A 22 -4.24 -12.56 7.00
CA LEU A 22 -5.37 -13.29 7.56
C LEU A 22 -5.59 -14.64 6.87
N SER A 23 -5.10 -14.80 5.63
CA SER A 23 -5.27 -16.06 4.89
C SER A 23 -4.41 -17.19 5.44
N ASP A 24 -3.43 -16.87 6.27
CA ASP A 24 -2.52 -17.85 6.87
C ASP A 24 -1.91 -18.77 5.80
N GLY A 25 -1.19 -18.16 4.85
CA GLY A 25 -0.56 -18.88 3.76
C GLY A 25 -1.54 -19.41 2.73
N PHE A 26 -2.65 -18.69 2.49
CA PHE A 26 -3.72 -19.09 1.58
C PHE A 26 -4.47 -20.34 2.04
N SER A 27 -4.44 -20.62 3.35
CA SER A 27 -5.17 -21.77 3.90
C SER A 27 -6.63 -21.46 4.20
N LYS A 28 -6.99 -20.18 4.36
CA LYS A 28 -8.35 -19.75 4.65
C LYS A 28 -9.00 -19.18 3.40
N LEU A 29 -10.18 -19.70 3.03
CA LEU A 29 -10.79 -19.40 1.74
C LEU A 29 -11.15 -17.93 1.56
N MET A 30 -11.90 -17.35 2.49
CA MET A 30 -12.40 -15.97 2.30
C MET A 30 -11.25 -14.94 2.25
N PRO A 31 -10.29 -14.93 3.20
CA PRO A 31 -9.15 -14.02 3.08
C PRO A 31 -8.33 -14.24 1.83
N SER A 32 -8.20 -15.49 1.37
CA SER A 32 -7.45 -15.80 0.14
C SER A 32 -8.12 -15.17 -1.08
N ILE A 33 -9.44 -15.30 -1.18
CA ILE A 33 -10.21 -14.70 -2.28
C ILE A 33 -10.10 -13.18 -2.24
N LEU A 34 -10.24 -12.58 -1.06
CA LEU A 34 -10.14 -11.12 -0.91
C LEU A 34 -8.75 -10.61 -1.24
N THR A 35 -7.72 -11.38 -0.92
CA THR A 35 -6.35 -11.05 -1.29
C THR A 35 -6.20 -10.98 -2.81
N ILE A 36 -6.67 -12.01 -3.52
CA ILE A 36 -6.53 -12.08 -4.96
C ILE A 36 -7.35 -10.98 -5.64
N VAL A 37 -8.58 -10.76 -5.22
CA VAL A 37 -9.43 -9.71 -5.80
C VAL A 37 -8.82 -8.33 -5.56
N GLY A 38 -8.37 -8.06 -4.33
CA GLY A 38 -7.74 -6.79 -4.01
C GLY A 38 -6.46 -6.57 -4.79
N MET A 39 -5.67 -7.63 -4.99
CA MET A 39 -4.44 -7.58 -5.77
C MET A 39 -4.72 -7.22 -7.22
N ILE A 40 -5.71 -7.85 -7.84
CA ILE A 40 -6.08 -7.57 -9.24
C ILE A 40 -6.50 -6.11 -9.40
N ILE A 41 -7.34 -5.61 -8.50
CA ILE A 41 -7.80 -4.21 -8.54
C ILE A 41 -6.61 -3.27 -8.35
N SER A 42 -5.76 -3.54 -7.35
CA SER A 42 -4.61 -2.70 -7.04
C SER A 42 -3.64 -2.60 -8.22
N PHE A 43 -3.29 -3.74 -8.82
CA PHE A 43 -2.37 -3.76 -9.96
C PHE A 43 -2.98 -3.09 -11.18
N GLY A 44 -4.28 -3.26 -11.41
CA GLY A 44 -4.96 -2.58 -12.52
C GLY A 44 -4.93 -1.07 -12.38
N LEU A 45 -5.19 -0.58 -11.19
CA LEU A 45 -5.14 0.86 -10.92
C LEU A 45 -3.71 1.40 -11.02
N LEU A 46 -2.74 0.65 -10.52
CA LEU A 46 -1.33 1.02 -10.64
C LEU A 46 -0.92 1.12 -12.11
N ALA A 47 -1.29 0.12 -12.91
CA ALA A 47 -0.96 0.12 -14.34
C ALA A 47 -1.55 1.35 -15.03
N HIS A 48 -2.76 1.73 -14.68
CA HIS A 48 -3.39 2.92 -15.24
C HIS A 48 -2.64 4.19 -14.85
N ALA A 49 -2.25 4.30 -13.58
CA ALA A 49 -1.51 5.46 -13.10
C ALA A 49 -0.14 5.58 -13.77
N LEU A 50 0.50 4.46 -14.08
CA LEU A 50 1.82 4.45 -14.70
C LEU A 50 1.80 4.91 -16.16
N LYS A 51 0.64 5.11 -16.76
CA LYS A 51 0.55 5.67 -18.11
C LYS A 51 1.09 7.08 -18.18
N THR A 52 0.99 7.85 -17.09
CA THR A 52 1.45 9.23 -17.05
C THR A 52 2.53 9.48 -16.01
N LEU A 53 2.66 8.62 -15.01
CA LEU A 53 3.65 8.79 -13.95
C LEU A 53 4.86 7.88 -14.19
N PRO A 54 6.08 8.35 -13.86
CA PRO A 54 7.27 7.49 -13.99
C PRO A 54 7.14 6.25 -13.07
N PRO A 55 7.63 5.08 -13.52
CA PRO A 55 7.56 3.87 -12.68
C PRO A 55 8.24 4.03 -11.34
N SER A 56 9.35 4.76 -11.27
CA SER A 56 10.04 4.96 -9.99
C SER A 56 9.15 5.66 -8.97
N VAL A 57 8.40 6.67 -9.40
CA VAL A 57 7.48 7.39 -8.51
C VAL A 57 6.25 6.53 -8.23
N GLY A 58 5.68 5.91 -9.27
CA GLY A 58 4.48 5.09 -9.11
C GLY A 58 4.69 3.95 -8.14
N TYR A 59 5.76 3.19 -8.32
CA TYR A 59 6.07 2.07 -7.42
C TYR A 59 6.40 2.54 -6.01
N ALA A 60 7.20 3.62 -5.88
CA ALA A 60 7.57 4.12 -4.55
C ALA A 60 6.34 4.54 -3.75
N VAL A 61 5.42 5.26 -4.36
CA VAL A 61 4.21 5.72 -3.69
C VAL A 61 3.26 4.57 -3.41
N TRP A 62 3.02 3.71 -4.40
CA TRP A 62 2.14 2.55 -4.26
C TRP A 62 2.62 1.63 -3.14
N THR A 63 3.90 1.25 -3.18
CA THR A 63 4.49 0.39 -2.17
C THR A 63 4.52 1.08 -0.81
N GLY A 64 4.88 2.37 -0.79
CA GLY A 64 4.94 3.13 0.46
C GLY A 64 3.60 3.24 1.16
N ILE A 65 2.54 3.54 0.41
CA ILE A 65 1.19 3.60 0.99
C ILE A 65 0.79 2.23 1.52
N GLY A 66 1.06 1.16 0.76
CA GLY A 66 0.77 -0.19 1.19
C GLY A 66 1.51 -0.55 2.49
N ILE A 67 2.79 -0.20 2.58
CA ILE A 67 3.61 -0.48 3.77
C ILE A 67 3.07 0.30 4.98
N VAL A 68 2.84 1.61 4.82
CA VAL A 68 2.32 2.44 5.92
C VAL A 68 0.96 1.92 6.37
N GLY A 69 0.07 1.65 5.42
CA GLY A 69 -1.26 1.14 5.74
C GLY A 69 -1.21 -0.22 6.43
N ALA A 70 -0.39 -1.14 5.91
CA ALA A 70 -0.24 -2.47 6.51
C ALA A 70 0.34 -2.38 7.91
N ALA A 71 1.29 -1.46 8.14
CA ALA A 71 1.86 -1.25 9.47
C ALA A 71 0.81 -0.73 10.44
N ILE A 72 -0.03 0.22 10.01
CA ILE A 72 -1.10 0.75 10.85
C ILE A 72 -2.10 -0.36 11.20
N LEU A 73 -2.54 -1.14 10.21
CA LEU A 73 -3.46 -2.25 10.46
C LEU A 73 -2.83 -3.31 11.36
N GLY A 74 -1.54 -3.60 11.16
CA GLY A 74 -0.82 -4.56 12.00
C GLY A 74 -0.78 -4.13 13.45
N ILE A 75 -0.48 -2.85 13.70
CA ILE A 75 -0.41 -2.33 15.07
C ILE A 75 -1.79 -2.30 15.71
N VAL A 76 -2.80 -1.82 14.96
CA VAL A 76 -4.15 -1.60 15.53
C VAL A 76 -4.92 -2.91 15.67
N PHE A 77 -4.93 -3.75 14.64
CA PHE A 77 -5.80 -4.94 14.61
C PHE A 77 -5.07 -6.23 14.93
N LEU A 78 -3.79 -6.35 14.56
CA LEU A 78 -3.01 -7.56 14.83
C LEU A 78 -2.16 -7.42 16.10
N LYS A 79 -2.23 -6.26 16.75
CA LYS A 79 -1.54 -5.99 18.01
C LYS A 79 -0.03 -6.18 17.91
N GLU A 80 0.55 -5.81 16.76
CA GLU A 80 1.99 -5.83 16.60
C GLU A 80 2.66 -4.78 17.47
N PRO A 81 3.89 -5.02 17.94
CA PRO A 81 4.60 -4.03 18.76
C PRO A 81 4.83 -2.73 17.99
N ALA A 82 4.61 -1.60 18.64
CA ALA A 82 4.85 -0.28 18.06
C ALA A 82 6.02 0.37 18.78
N SER A 83 7.26 0.05 18.35
CA SER A 83 8.44 0.67 18.90
C SER A 83 8.62 2.08 18.34
N ALA A 84 9.40 2.92 19.04
CA ALA A 84 9.70 4.26 18.57
C ALA A 84 10.42 4.24 17.22
N ILE A 85 11.34 3.30 17.04
CA ILE A 85 12.09 3.15 15.78
C ILE A 85 11.14 2.77 14.65
N LYS A 86 10.22 1.83 14.89
CA LYS A 86 9.25 1.41 13.88
C LYS A 86 8.37 2.58 13.44
N ILE A 87 7.86 3.36 14.38
CA ILE A 87 7.04 4.52 14.08
C ILE A 87 7.83 5.56 13.30
N LEU A 88 9.09 5.80 13.68
CA LEU A 88 9.96 6.73 12.97
C LEU A 88 10.15 6.29 11.51
N CYS A 89 10.40 5.01 11.26
CA CYS A 89 10.57 4.49 9.91
C CYS A 89 9.30 4.65 9.08
N ILE A 90 8.14 4.41 9.67
CA ILE A 90 6.85 4.59 8.98
C ILE A 90 6.65 6.07 8.61
N LEU A 91 6.98 6.97 9.53
CA LEU A 91 6.88 8.41 9.27
C LEU A 91 7.82 8.85 8.16
N LEU A 92 9.02 8.27 8.07
CA LEU A 92 9.96 8.56 6.99
C LEU A 92 9.43 8.12 5.64
N ILE A 93 8.78 6.97 5.57
CA ILE A 93 8.14 6.49 4.34
C ILE A 93 7.03 7.46 3.91
N GLY A 94 6.17 7.86 4.86
CA GLY A 94 5.10 8.81 4.58
C GLY A 94 5.63 10.16 4.12
N ALA A 95 6.69 10.65 4.77
CA ALA A 95 7.32 11.91 4.37
C ALA A 95 7.90 11.82 2.96
N GLY A 96 8.49 10.66 2.61
CA GLY A 96 9.01 10.43 1.27
C GLY A 96 7.93 10.50 0.21
N ILE A 97 6.76 9.93 0.48
CA ILE A 97 5.61 9.98 -0.43
C ILE A 97 5.17 11.43 -0.65
N ILE A 98 5.06 12.21 0.42
CA ILE A 98 4.68 13.62 0.33
C ILE A 98 5.71 14.39 -0.49
N GLY A 99 7.01 14.13 -0.25
CA GLY A 99 8.08 14.76 -1.01
C GLY A 99 8.00 14.46 -2.49
N LEU A 100 7.73 13.20 -2.85
CA LEU A 100 7.57 12.82 -4.26
C LEU A 100 6.37 13.52 -4.90
N ASN A 101 5.28 13.64 -4.15
CA ASN A 101 4.09 14.33 -4.66
C ASN A 101 4.40 15.81 -4.96
N LEU A 102 5.16 16.47 -4.08
CA LEU A 102 5.47 17.89 -4.23
C LEU A 102 6.44 18.15 -5.38
N THR A 103 7.28 17.19 -5.73
CA THR A 103 8.33 17.37 -6.75
C THR A 103 7.98 16.75 -8.10
N THR A 104 6.89 16.00 -8.19
CA THR A 104 6.50 15.31 -9.43
C THR A 104 5.28 15.99 -10.04
N HIS A 105 5.34 16.29 -11.34
CA HIS A 105 4.24 16.86 -12.10
C HIS A 105 3.68 15.83 -13.06
N GLU A 106 2.34 15.73 -13.08
CA GLU A 106 1.66 14.85 -14.03
C GLU A 106 1.76 15.39 -15.45
#